data_808b589bb2f48feedf5265cd5225b4db
#
_entry.id   808b589bb2f48feedf5265cd5225b4db
#
_cell.length_a   1.000
_cell.length_b   1.000
_cell.length_c   1.000
_cell.angle_alpha   90.00
_cell.angle_beta   90.00
_cell.angle_gamma   90.00
#
_symmetry.space_group_name_H-M   'P 1'
#
loop_
_entity.id
_entity.type
_entity.pdbx_description
1 polymer ?
#
loop_
_entity_poly.entity_id
_entity_poly.type
_entity_poly.pdbx_seq_one_letter_code
_entity_poly.pdbx_strand_id
1 'polypeptide(L)'
;MGAIVLCGAVPVYVNPECDPKLGIPLGMSVSAVERAIKANPDAKAILVNNPTYYGICSDLRSIVKIAHEHNMLCLADEAHGTHFYFGENLPVSAMAAGADMAAVSMHKSGGSLTQSSLLLAGPAMSEGHIRQIINLTQTTSGSYLLLSSLDISRRNLALRGKEAFAGVVSLAEYARSEINDIGGYYAYSKELINGDSIFDFDTTKLSVHTLDIGLAGIEVYDLLRDEYDIQIEFGDLGNILAYISIGDLSLIHI
;
A
#
# COMPACT_ATOMS: atom_id res chain seq x y z
N MET A 1 8.08 -14.26 -3.39
CA MET A 1 8.86 -15.54 -3.24
C MET A 1 9.36 -16.04 -4.60
N GLY A 2 8.53 -16.22 -5.63
CA GLY A 2 8.98 -16.77 -6.93
C GLY A 2 10.12 -16.01 -7.58
N ALA A 3 10.11 -14.68 -7.59
CA ALA A 3 11.19 -13.88 -8.15
C ALA A 3 12.54 -14.09 -7.45
N ILE A 4 12.54 -14.23 -6.12
CA ILE A 4 13.75 -14.51 -5.33
C ILE A 4 14.37 -15.84 -5.75
N VAL A 5 13.53 -16.86 -5.95
CA VAL A 5 13.98 -18.18 -6.43
C VAL A 5 14.55 -18.07 -7.85
N LEU A 6 13.87 -17.37 -8.75
CA LEU A 6 14.27 -17.23 -10.15
C LEU A 6 15.60 -16.49 -10.31
N CYS A 7 15.89 -15.50 -9.49
CA CYS A 7 17.18 -14.79 -9.54
C CYS A 7 18.28 -15.42 -8.66
N GLY A 8 17.99 -16.52 -7.97
CA GLY A 8 18.93 -17.18 -7.07
C GLY A 8 19.36 -16.33 -5.87
N ALA A 9 18.55 -15.35 -5.49
CA ALA A 9 18.86 -14.47 -4.38
C ALA A 9 18.64 -15.17 -3.04
N VAL A 10 19.49 -14.85 -2.06
CA VAL A 10 19.33 -15.30 -0.67
C VAL A 10 18.61 -14.19 0.10
N PRO A 11 17.35 -14.40 0.52
CA PRO A 11 16.60 -13.38 1.24
C PRO A 11 17.04 -13.28 2.70
N VAL A 12 17.17 -12.06 3.19
CA VAL A 12 17.26 -11.74 4.61
C VAL A 12 15.96 -11.06 5.01
N TYR A 13 15.18 -11.72 5.85
CA TYR A 13 13.90 -11.18 6.29
C TYR A 13 14.08 -10.22 7.46
N VAL A 14 13.51 -9.04 7.33
CA VAL A 14 13.38 -8.06 8.40
C VAL A 14 11.92 -8.00 8.77
N ASN A 15 11.58 -8.53 9.93
CA ASN A 15 10.18 -8.59 10.37
C ASN A 15 9.77 -7.22 10.93
N PRO A 16 8.60 -6.69 10.53
CA PRO A 16 8.01 -5.53 11.16
C PRO A 16 7.59 -5.86 12.60
N GLU A 17 7.44 -4.84 13.41
CA GLU A 17 6.77 -4.96 14.70
C GLU A 17 5.27 -5.19 14.50
N CYS A 18 4.59 -5.67 15.54
CA CYS A 18 3.13 -5.76 15.57
C CYS A 18 2.61 -4.85 16.67
N ASP A 19 1.51 -4.17 16.41
CA ASP A 19 0.79 -3.45 17.46
C ASP A 19 0.14 -4.46 18.40
N PRO A 20 0.43 -4.43 19.70
CA PRO A 20 -0.06 -5.43 20.63
C PRO A 20 -1.55 -5.35 20.93
N LYS A 21 -2.17 -4.18 20.72
CA LYS A 21 -3.60 -3.97 20.93
C LYS A 21 -4.40 -4.32 19.67
N LEU A 22 -3.96 -3.82 18.52
CA LEU A 22 -4.66 -3.99 17.25
C LEU A 22 -4.35 -5.32 16.58
N GLY A 23 -3.22 -5.98 16.94
CA GLY A 23 -2.79 -7.24 16.35
C GLY A 23 -2.35 -7.13 14.88
N ILE A 24 -2.04 -5.92 14.41
CA ILE A 24 -1.65 -5.65 13.02
C ILE A 24 -0.14 -5.48 12.87
N PRO A 25 0.44 -5.90 11.73
CA PRO A 25 1.82 -5.60 11.42
C PRO A 25 2.00 -4.10 11.13
N LEU A 26 3.06 -3.53 11.68
CA LEU A 26 3.43 -2.14 11.48
C LEU A 26 4.31 -1.95 10.24
N GLY A 27 4.73 -0.73 10.00
CA GLY A 27 5.73 -0.41 8.99
C GLY A 27 7.14 -0.85 9.41
N MET A 28 8.07 -0.74 8.49
CA MET A 28 9.47 -1.06 8.73
C MET A 28 10.15 0.13 9.42
N SER A 29 10.67 -0.07 10.64
CA SER A 29 11.44 0.96 11.32
C SER A 29 12.81 1.15 10.67
N VAL A 30 13.26 2.39 10.61
CA VAL A 30 14.59 2.76 10.08
C VAL A 30 15.70 2.00 10.82
N SER A 31 15.58 1.89 12.14
CA SER A 31 16.56 1.20 12.98
C SER A 31 16.66 -0.31 12.68
N ALA A 32 15.55 -0.96 12.33
CA ALA A 32 15.56 -2.37 11.93
C ALA A 32 16.27 -2.56 10.58
N VAL A 33 16.03 -1.64 9.63
CA VAL A 33 16.72 -1.65 8.34
C VAL A 33 18.22 -1.44 8.51
N GLU A 34 18.64 -0.47 9.32
CA GLU A 34 20.07 -0.23 9.60
C GLU A 34 20.76 -1.45 10.21
N ARG A 35 20.13 -2.10 11.18
CA ARG A 35 20.67 -3.34 11.76
C ARG A 35 20.82 -4.45 10.74
N ALA A 36 19.83 -4.62 9.87
CA ALA A 36 19.86 -5.64 8.82
C ALA A 36 20.98 -5.37 7.80
N ILE A 37 21.15 -4.12 7.35
CA ILE A 37 22.22 -3.70 6.45
C ILE A 37 23.61 -3.98 7.07
N LYS A 38 23.81 -3.56 8.32
CA LYS A 38 25.08 -3.77 9.03
C LYS A 38 25.43 -5.26 9.18
N ALA A 39 24.42 -6.10 9.37
CA ALA A 39 24.60 -7.54 9.46
C ALA A 39 24.81 -8.22 8.09
N ASN A 40 24.43 -7.56 6.99
CA ASN A 40 24.45 -8.11 5.63
C ASN A 40 25.03 -7.09 4.63
N PRO A 41 26.30 -6.68 4.77
CA PRO A 41 26.86 -5.59 3.96
C PRO A 41 26.99 -5.94 2.47
N ASP A 42 26.94 -7.22 2.10
CA ASP A 42 27.00 -7.69 0.72
C ASP A 42 25.64 -7.74 0.00
N ALA A 43 24.56 -7.40 0.70
CA ALA A 43 23.22 -7.35 0.10
C ALA A 43 23.20 -6.32 -1.05
N LYS A 44 22.40 -6.61 -2.08
CA LYS A 44 22.35 -5.78 -3.30
C LYS A 44 21.16 -4.83 -3.32
N ALA A 45 20.09 -5.18 -2.61
CA ALA A 45 18.87 -4.41 -2.60
C ALA A 45 18.09 -4.62 -1.30
N ILE A 46 17.28 -3.63 -0.99
CA ILE A 46 16.22 -3.71 0.02
C ILE A 46 14.90 -3.71 -0.73
N LEU A 47 13.97 -4.58 -0.33
CA LEU A 47 12.59 -4.57 -0.80
C LEU A 47 11.69 -4.19 0.37
N VAL A 48 10.93 -3.11 0.22
CA VAL A 48 9.99 -2.60 1.24
C VAL A 48 8.57 -2.67 0.70
N ASN A 49 7.65 -3.21 1.49
CA ASN A 49 6.22 -3.11 1.24
C ASN A 49 5.69 -1.82 1.87
N ASN A 50 5.18 -0.88 1.08
CA ASN A 50 4.71 0.42 1.55
C ASN A 50 3.65 1.03 0.60
N PRO A 51 2.44 1.34 1.08
CA PRO A 51 1.94 1.14 2.44
C PRO A 51 1.69 -0.34 2.77
N THR A 52 1.53 -0.66 4.05
CA THR A 52 0.98 -1.95 4.47
C THR A 52 -0.50 -2.05 4.08
N TYR A 53 -1.06 -3.24 4.19
CA TYR A 53 -2.47 -3.45 3.87
C TYR A 53 -3.41 -2.57 4.72
N TYR A 54 -3.05 -2.35 5.98
CA TYR A 54 -3.80 -1.49 6.92
C TYR A 54 -3.56 0.02 6.74
N GLY A 55 -2.74 0.42 5.79
CA GLY A 55 -2.47 1.83 5.48
C GLY A 55 -1.27 2.42 6.21
N ILE A 56 -0.50 1.63 6.94
CA ILE A 56 0.69 2.12 7.65
C ILE A 56 1.84 2.33 6.66
N CYS A 57 2.48 3.49 6.75
CA CYS A 57 3.62 3.86 5.93
C CYS A 57 4.91 3.95 6.77
N SER A 58 5.99 3.44 6.19
CA SER A 58 7.36 3.54 6.71
C SER A 58 8.01 4.86 6.30
N ASP A 59 9.08 5.28 7.00
CA ASP A 59 9.94 6.38 6.54
C ASP A 59 10.78 5.94 5.33
N LEU A 60 10.16 5.93 4.17
CA LEU A 60 10.82 5.53 2.92
C LEU A 60 12.00 6.44 2.57
N ARG A 61 11.94 7.75 2.88
CA ARG A 61 13.05 8.66 2.57
C ARG A 61 14.32 8.28 3.31
N SER A 62 14.20 8.00 4.59
CA SER A 62 15.33 7.56 5.41
C SER A 62 15.81 6.16 5.00
N ILE A 63 14.91 5.24 4.71
CA ILE A 63 15.27 3.88 4.24
C ILE A 63 16.02 3.95 2.91
N VAL A 64 15.52 4.70 1.93
CA VAL A 64 16.18 4.91 0.63
C VAL A 64 17.58 5.50 0.82
N LYS A 65 17.68 6.56 1.63
CA LYS A 65 18.96 7.22 1.90
C LYS A 65 19.98 6.23 2.45
N ILE A 66 19.60 5.46 3.47
CA ILE A 66 20.50 4.47 4.09
C ILE A 66 20.87 3.36 3.11
N ALA A 67 19.94 2.88 2.28
CA ALA A 67 20.22 1.90 1.24
C ALA A 67 21.30 2.42 0.28
N HIS A 68 21.15 3.64 -0.22
CA HIS A 68 22.09 4.25 -1.15
C HIS A 68 23.46 4.52 -0.52
N GLU A 69 23.52 4.94 0.76
CA GLU A 69 24.79 5.10 1.51
C GLU A 69 25.59 3.80 1.60
N HIS A 70 24.90 2.65 1.48
CA HIS A 70 25.52 1.31 1.49
C HIS A 70 25.60 0.67 0.09
N ASN A 71 25.43 1.45 -0.98
CA ASN A 71 25.42 0.97 -2.37
C ASN A 71 24.38 -0.13 -2.65
N MET A 72 23.25 -0.10 -1.96
CA MET A 72 22.12 -1.00 -2.17
C MET A 72 21.00 -0.27 -2.91
N LEU A 73 20.30 -0.99 -3.79
CA LEU A 73 19.08 -0.49 -4.41
C LEU A 73 17.91 -0.53 -3.39
N CYS A 74 17.00 0.42 -3.48
CA CYS A 74 15.75 0.38 -2.75
C CYS A 74 14.59 0.14 -3.71
N LEU A 75 13.91 -1.00 -3.53
CA LEU A 75 12.76 -1.42 -4.30
C LEU A 75 11.51 -1.33 -3.43
N ALA A 76 10.41 -0.82 -3.97
CA ALA A 76 9.15 -0.72 -3.23
C ALA A 76 8.07 -1.59 -3.87
N ASP A 77 7.43 -2.43 -3.05
CA ASP A 77 6.12 -2.96 -3.36
C ASP A 77 5.09 -1.94 -2.87
N GLU A 78 4.61 -1.14 -3.80
CA GLU A 78 3.65 -0.05 -3.57
C GLU A 78 2.29 -0.39 -4.21
N ALA A 79 1.95 -1.68 -4.21
CA ALA A 79 0.72 -2.17 -4.83
C ALA A 79 -0.54 -1.47 -4.28
N HIS A 80 -0.53 -1.04 -3.03
CA HIS A 80 -1.62 -0.30 -2.39
C HIS A 80 -1.43 1.22 -2.36
N GLY A 81 -0.38 1.77 -2.98
CA GLY A 81 -0.02 3.18 -2.93
C GLY A 81 -0.14 3.93 -4.25
N THR A 82 -0.85 3.40 -5.27
CA THR A 82 -1.00 4.05 -6.58
C THR A 82 -1.49 5.50 -6.47
N HIS A 83 -2.42 5.77 -5.57
CA HIS A 83 -3.02 7.10 -5.36
C HIS A 83 -2.03 8.13 -4.80
N PHE A 84 -0.93 7.72 -4.18
CA PHE A 84 0.11 8.63 -3.69
C PHE A 84 0.77 9.45 -4.80
N TYR A 85 0.69 8.98 -6.05
CA TYR A 85 1.22 9.68 -7.22
C TYR A 85 0.29 10.77 -7.77
N PHE A 86 -0.98 10.76 -7.36
CA PHE A 86 -2.02 11.57 -8.00
C PHE A 86 -2.82 12.44 -7.04
N GLY A 87 -2.88 12.08 -5.75
CA GLY A 87 -3.57 12.85 -4.71
C GLY A 87 -2.68 13.90 -4.04
N GLU A 88 -3.31 14.81 -3.33
CA GLU A 88 -2.64 15.75 -2.42
C GLU A 88 -2.85 15.31 -0.96
N ASN A 89 -1.92 15.69 -0.08
CA ASN A 89 -1.98 15.38 1.36
C ASN A 89 -2.04 13.87 1.69
N LEU A 90 -1.55 13.05 0.77
CA LEU A 90 -1.35 11.62 0.93
C LEU A 90 0.12 11.32 1.30
N PRO A 91 0.42 10.12 1.81
CA PRO A 91 1.79 9.72 2.09
C PRO A 91 2.72 9.85 0.88
N VAL A 92 4.01 9.99 1.13
CA VAL A 92 5.00 10.10 0.07
C VAL A 92 5.05 8.81 -0.76
N SER A 93 5.00 8.93 -2.09
CA SER A 93 5.19 7.78 -2.98
C SER A 93 6.65 7.32 -3.00
N ALA A 94 6.86 6.05 -3.31
CA ALA A 94 8.20 5.46 -3.33
C ALA A 94 9.16 6.19 -4.28
N MET A 95 8.70 6.53 -5.48
CA MET A 95 9.54 7.27 -6.44
C MET A 95 9.84 8.69 -5.97
N ALA A 96 8.90 9.37 -5.31
CA ALA A 96 9.13 10.69 -4.71
C ALA A 96 10.02 10.63 -3.46
N ALA A 97 10.08 9.48 -2.80
CA ALA A 97 11.04 9.20 -1.73
C ALA A 97 12.45 8.91 -2.26
N GLY A 98 12.61 8.65 -3.57
CA GLY A 98 13.89 8.36 -4.21
C GLY A 98 14.18 6.87 -4.40
N ALA A 99 13.19 5.98 -4.26
CA ALA A 99 13.36 4.56 -4.53
C ALA A 99 13.81 4.33 -5.98
N ASP A 100 14.59 3.26 -6.20
CA ASP A 100 15.11 2.93 -7.53
C ASP A 100 14.04 2.33 -8.42
N MET A 101 13.14 1.53 -7.86
CA MET A 101 11.99 0.99 -8.56
C MET A 101 10.78 0.84 -7.62
N ALA A 102 9.59 0.96 -8.19
CA ALA A 102 8.34 0.68 -7.48
C ALA A 102 7.36 -0.09 -8.37
N ALA A 103 6.69 -1.07 -7.78
CA ALA A 103 5.59 -1.78 -8.42
C ALA A 103 4.26 -1.27 -7.87
N VAL A 104 3.40 -0.70 -8.72
CA VAL A 104 2.11 -0.14 -8.32
C VAL A 104 0.96 -0.83 -9.05
N SER A 105 -0.09 -1.19 -8.32
CA SER A 105 -1.26 -1.87 -8.87
C SER A 105 -2.35 -0.86 -9.21
N MET A 106 -2.41 -0.46 -10.48
CA MET A 106 -3.43 0.48 -10.95
C MET A 106 -4.85 -0.05 -10.78
N HIS A 107 -5.03 -1.37 -10.83
CA HIS A 107 -6.33 -2.02 -10.64
C HIS A 107 -6.85 -2.02 -9.19
N LYS A 108 -6.04 -1.64 -8.20
CA LYS A 108 -6.48 -1.51 -6.80
C LYS A 108 -7.04 -0.12 -6.51
N SER A 109 -6.20 0.91 -6.49
CA SER A 109 -6.62 2.28 -6.18
C SER A 109 -6.66 3.23 -7.37
N GLY A 110 -6.21 2.78 -8.54
CA GLY A 110 -6.14 3.63 -9.74
C GLY A 110 -7.37 3.56 -10.64
N GLY A 111 -8.30 2.62 -10.42
CA GLY A 111 -9.54 2.51 -11.19
C GLY A 111 -9.40 1.86 -12.56
N SER A 112 -8.31 1.14 -12.83
CA SER A 112 -8.18 0.32 -14.05
C SER A 112 -8.77 -1.07 -13.85
N LEU A 113 -9.01 -1.79 -14.95
CA LEU A 113 -9.44 -3.18 -14.91
C LEU A 113 -8.37 -4.06 -14.25
N THR A 114 -8.79 -5.23 -13.79
CA THR A 114 -7.92 -6.21 -13.11
C THR A 114 -6.64 -6.52 -13.89
N GLN A 115 -5.63 -7.02 -13.19
CA GLN A 115 -4.32 -7.40 -13.77
C GLN A 115 -3.55 -6.28 -14.46
N SER A 116 -3.86 -5.02 -14.18
CA SER A 116 -3.13 -3.88 -14.72
C SER A 116 -2.28 -3.20 -13.64
N SER A 117 -0.99 -3.12 -13.90
CA SER A 117 0.02 -2.60 -12.99
C SER A 117 1.07 -1.79 -13.74
N LEU A 118 1.78 -0.93 -13.04
CA LEU A 118 2.92 -0.20 -13.56
C LEU A 118 4.18 -0.61 -12.79
N LEU A 119 5.28 -0.80 -13.52
CA LEU A 119 6.61 -0.84 -12.94
C LEU A 119 7.25 0.52 -13.20
N LEU A 120 7.51 1.25 -12.13
CA LEU A 120 8.17 2.55 -12.16
C LEU A 120 9.65 2.37 -11.90
N ALA A 121 10.49 3.12 -12.63
CA ALA A 121 11.94 3.02 -12.51
C ALA A 121 12.56 4.42 -12.43
N GLY A 122 13.50 4.58 -11.52
CA GLY A 122 14.29 5.78 -11.37
C GLY A 122 15.27 5.98 -12.53
N PRO A 123 15.81 7.20 -12.67
CA PRO A 123 16.68 7.55 -13.81
C PRO A 123 18.01 6.79 -13.86
N ALA A 124 18.45 6.23 -12.75
CA ALA A 124 19.67 5.42 -12.70
C ALA A 124 19.48 3.98 -13.19
N MET A 125 18.23 3.55 -13.37
CA MET A 125 17.92 2.18 -13.79
C MET A 125 18.03 2.02 -15.31
N SER A 126 18.59 0.89 -15.75
CA SER A 126 18.72 0.58 -17.17
C SER A 126 17.39 0.15 -17.78
N GLU A 127 16.77 1.01 -18.57
CA GLU A 127 15.51 0.71 -19.29
C GLU A 127 15.65 -0.55 -20.16
N GLY A 128 16.77 -0.70 -20.89
CA GLY A 128 17.00 -1.85 -21.76
C GLY A 128 17.04 -3.17 -20.99
N HIS A 129 17.67 -3.17 -19.81
CA HIS A 129 17.71 -4.35 -18.95
C HIS A 129 16.34 -4.69 -18.38
N ILE A 130 15.60 -3.68 -17.89
CA ILE A 130 14.23 -3.87 -17.38
C ILE A 130 13.31 -4.45 -18.46
N ARG A 131 13.35 -3.89 -19.69
CA ARG A 131 12.56 -4.41 -20.82
C ARG A 131 12.91 -5.87 -21.13
N GLN A 132 14.19 -6.22 -21.08
CA GLN A 132 14.65 -7.59 -21.32
C GLN A 132 14.05 -8.56 -20.28
N ILE A 133 14.09 -8.22 -19.00
CA ILE A 133 13.51 -9.03 -17.93
C ILE A 133 11.97 -9.12 -18.06
N ILE A 134 11.30 -8.02 -18.36
CA ILE A 134 9.84 -8.02 -18.58
C ILE A 134 9.48 -8.95 -19.74
N ASN A 135 10.20 -8.89 -20.86
CA ASN A 135 9.94 -9.76 -22.01
C ASN A 135 10.16 -11.25 -21.70
N LEU A 136 11.03 -11.58 -20.75
CA LEU A 136 11.24 -12.96 -20.31
C LEU A 136 10.21 -13.46 -19.30
N THR A 137 9.63 -12.56 -18.51
CA THR A 137 8.80 -12.94 -17.35
C THR A 137 7.32 -12.64 -17.54
N GLN A 138 6.96 -11.79 -18.49
CA GLN A 138 5.57 -11.40 -18.76
C GLN A 138 5.03 -12.05 -20.03
N THR A 139 3.71 -11.93 -20.21
CA THR A 139 3.04 -12.45 -21.42
C THR A 139 3.51 -11.75 -22.69
N THR A 140 3.63 -12.49 -23.78
CA THR A 140 3.87 -11.97 -25.12
C THR A 140 2.58 -11.50 -25.82
N SER A 141 1.41 -11.79 -25.23
CA SER A 141 0.08 -11.54 -25.80
C SER A 141 -0.74 -10.65 -24.84
N GLY A 142 -0.27 -9.43 -24.61
CA GLY A 142 -0.97 -8.46 -23.75
C GLY A 142 -2.38 -8.15 -24.27
N SER A 143 -3.37 -8.15 -23.37
CA SER A 143 -4.73 -7.75 -23.70
C SER A 143 -4.81 -6.24 -23.96
N TYR A 144 -5.18 -5.86 -25.17
CA TYR A 144 -5.40 -4.44 -25.50
C TYR A 144 -6.49 -3.78 -24.67
N LEU A 145 -7.50 -4.56 -24.23
CA LEU A 145 -8.54 -4.06 -23.33
C LEU A 145 -7.94 -3.62 -21.99
N LEU A 146 -7.10 -4.47 -21.39
CA LEU A 146 -6.43 -4.15 -20.11
C LEU A 146 -5.43 -3.01 -20.28
N LEU A 147 -4.65 -2.99 -21.35
CA LEU A 147 -3.69 -1.92 -21.63
C LEU A 147 -4.40 -0.58 -21.87
N SER A 148 -5.52 -0.58 -22.59
CA SER A 148 -6.32 0.63 -22.81
C SER A 148 -6.93 1.13 -21.51
N SER A 149 -7.45 0.24 -20.67
CA SER A 149 -7.98 0.58 -19.35
C SER A 149 -6.91 1.22 -18.48
N LEU A 150 -5.71 0.65 -18.48
CA LEU A 150 -4.57 1.18 -17.73
C LEU A 150 -4.21 2.61 -18.15
N ASP A 151 -4.11 2.87 -19.46
CA ASP A 151 -3.77 4.21 -19.95
C ASP A 151 -4.89 5.23 -19.72
N ILE A 152 -6.15 4.83 -19.89
CA ILE A 152 -7.31 5.68 -19.59
C ILE A 152 -7.32 6.07 -18.10
N SER A 153 -7.12 5.10 -17.20
CA SER A 153 -7.05 5.35 -15.76
C SER A 153 -5.89 6.29 -15.42
N ARG A 154 -4.70 6.00 -15.92
CA ARG A 154 -3.53 6.88 -15.73
C ARG A 154 -3.81 8.31 -16.19
N ARG A 155 -4.40 8.47 -17.39
CA ARG A 155 -4.75 9.79 -17.93
C ARG A 155 -5.79 10.49 -17.06
N ASN A 156 -6.83 9.79 -16.64
CA ASN A 156 -7.88 10.34 -15.79
C ASN A 156 -7.31 10.83 -14.44
N LEU A 157 -6.46 10.01 -13.81
CA LEU A 157 -5.82 10.38 -12.55
C LEU A 157 -4.83 11.54 -12.71
N ALA A 158 -4.09 11.60 -13.81
CA ALA A 158 -3.21 12.73 -14.10
C ALA A 158 -3.95 14.06 -14.23
N LEU A 159 -5.20 14.04 -14.73
CA LEU A 159 -6.02 15.23 -14.94
C LEU A 159 -6.90 15.59 -13.73
N ARG A 160 -7.39 14.61 -12.99
CA ARG A 160 -8.42 14.78 -11.95
C ARG A 160 -8.08 14.13 -10.62
N GLY A 161 -6.91 13.49 -10.49
CA GLY A 161 -6.57 12.70 -9.32
C GLY A 161 -6.59 13.49 -8.03
N LYS A 162 -6.14 14.75 -8.05
CA LYS A 162 -6.16 15.62 -6.86
C LYS A 162 -7.58 15.80 -6.32
N GLU A 163 -8.52 16.18 -7.19
CA GLU A 163 -9.92 16.37 -6.82
C GLU A 163 -10.58 15.05 -6.38
N ALA A 164 -10.37 13.98 -7.17
CA ALA A 164 -10.95 12.67 -6.89
C ALA A 164 -10.48 12.13 -5.52
N PHE A 165 -9.17 12.16 -5.25
CA PHE A 165 -8.66 11.64 -3.97
C PHE A 165 -8.92 12.58 -2.79
N ALA A 166 -9.11 13.88 -2.99
CA ALA A 166 -9.62 14.76 -1.95
C ALA A 166 -11.02 14.33 -1.50
N GLY A 167 -11.89 13.96 -2.45
CA GLY A 167 -13.21 13.38 -2.16
C GLY A 167 -13.13 12.05 -1.40
N VAL A 168 -12.26 11.14 -1.86
CA VAL A 168 -12.02 9.84 -1.20
C VAL A 168 -11.55 10.02 0.24
N VAL A 169 -10.58 10.88 0.48
CA VAL A 169 -10.08 11.17 1.85
C VAL A 169 -11.21 11.74 2.71
N SER A 170 -11.97 12.71 2.20
CA SER A 170 -13.09 13.30 2.94
C SER A 170 -14.15 12.26 3.31
N LEU A 171 -14.46 11.35 2.39
CA LEU A 171 -15.43 10.27 2.63
C LEU A 171 -14.92 9.27 3.67
N ALA A 172 -13.65 8.88 3.58
CA ALA A 172 -13.03 7.96 4.53
C ALA A 172 -12.96 8.56 5.94
N GLU A 173 -12.61 9.84 6.06
CA GLU A 173 -12.57 10.54 7.35
C GLU A 173 -13.97 10.71 7.95
N TYR A 174 -14.98 11.00 7.13
CA TYR A 174 -16.37 11.05 7.58
C TYR A 174 -16.83 9.70 8.13
N ALA A 175 -16.61 8.61 7.37
CA ALA A 175 -16.98 7.26 7.80
C ALA A 175 -16.26 6.87 9.11
N ARG A 176 -14.98 7.22 9.23
CA ARG A 176 -14.18 6.97 10.45
C ARG A 176 -14.77 7.69 11.66
N SER A 177 -15.14 8.95 11.50
CA SER A 177 -15.78 9.75 12.57
C SER A 177 -17.09 9.11 13.01
N GLU A 178 -17.99 8.79 12.08
CA GLU A 178 -19.28 8.17 12.38
C GLU A 178 -19.11 6.83 13.11
N ILE A 179 -18.17 5.98 12.68
CA ILE A 179 -17.92 4.70 13.34
C ILE A 179 -17.39 4.90 14.78
N ASN A 180 -16.48 5.84 14.98
CA ASN A 180 -15.97 6.13 16.32
C ASN A 180 -17.04 6.74 17.24
N ASP A 181 -17.99 7.51 16.70
CA ASP A 181 -19.09 8.12 17.44
C ASP A 181 -20.14 7.07 17.90
N ILE A 182 -20.26 5.93 17.21
CA ILE A 182 -21.11 4.81 17.66
C ILE A 182 -20.62 4.27 19.00
N GLY A 183 -19.29 4.25 19.21
CA GLY A 183 -18.66 3.69 20.40
C GLY A 183 -18.50 2.17 20.36
N GLY A 184 -17.47 1.67 21.06
CA GLY A 184 -17.12 0.25 21.07
C GLY A 184 -16.29 -0.22 19.87
N TYR A 185 -16.31 0.51 18.77
CA TYR A 185 -15.40 0.35 17.64
C TYR A 185 -14.25 1.34 17.74
N TYR A 186 -13.11 0.99 17.12
CA TYR A 186 -12.00 1.92 16.99
C TYR A 186 -11.51 1.95 15.54
N ALA A 187 -11.99 2.94 14.80
CA ALA A 187 -11.52 3.25 13.46
C ALA A 187 -10.28 4.13 13.56
N TYR A 188 -9.10 3.52 13.43
CA TYR A 188 -7.81 4.18 13.64
C TYR A 188 -7.27 4.85 12.39
N SER A 189 -6.35 5.80 12.57
CA SER A 189 -5.74 6.60 11.52
C SER A 189 -4.39 7.20 11.96
N LYS A 190 -4.17 8.48 11.66
CA LYS A 190 -2.92 9.22 11.90
C LYS A 190 -2.55 9.38 13.37
N GLU A 191 -3.48 9.20 14.30
CA GLU A 191 -3.18 9.18 15.73
C GLU A 191 -2.24 8.05 16.16
N LEU A 192 -2.11 7.00 15.31
CA LEU A 192 -1.14 5.92 15.54
C LEU A 192 0.30 6.31 15.19
N ILE A 193 0.53 7.43 14.50
CA ILE A 193 1.86 7.84 14.06
C ILE A 193 2.78 8.00 15.26
N ASN A 194 3.88 7.25 15.27
CA ASN A 194 4.87 7.25 16.35
C ASN A 194 6.25 7.76 15.90
N GLY A 195 6.41 8.10 14.61
CA GLY A 195 7.65 8.61 14.04
C GLY A 195 8.74 7.56 13.79
N ASP A 196 8.45 6.26 13.98
CA ASP A 196 9.37 5.14 13.75
C ASP A 196 8.70 4.06 12.90
N SER A 197 8.08 3.06 13.51
CA SER A 197 7.40 1.96 12.81
C SER A 197 6.07 2.37 12.16
N ILE A 198 5.50 3.50 12.57
CA ILE A 198 4.35 4.16 11.93
C ILE A 198 4.77 5.60 11.64
N PHE A 199 5.32 5.82 10.45
CA PHE A 199 5.82 7.14 10.06
C PHE A 199 4.73 8.02 9.45
N ASP A 200 3.84 7.43 8.65
CA ASP A 200 2.67 8.08 8.07
C ASP A 200 1.53 7.06 7.92
N PHE A 201 0.35 7.53 7.56
CA PHE A 201 -0.84 6.70 7.44
C PHE A 201 -1.66 7.07 6.20
N ASP A 202 -2.05 6.06 5.43
CA ASP A 202 -2.95 6.19 4.28
C ASP A 202 -4.41 6.28 4.75
N THR A 203 -4.93 7.48 4.82
CA THR A 203 -6.28 7.75 5.33
C THR A 203 -7.42 7.23 4.45
N THR A 204 -7.12 6.78 3.22
CA THR A 204 -8.11 6.10 2.36
C THR A 204 -8.44 4.68 2.83
N LYS A 205 -7.60 4.12 3.72
CA LYS A 205 -7.83 2.83 4.38
C LYS A 205 -8.69 3.03 5.62
N LEU A 206 -9.91 2.53 5.58
CA LEU A 206 -10.81 2.54 6.72
C LEU A 206 -10.63 1.22 7.49
N SER A 207 -9.68 1.22 8.40
CA SER A 207 -9.37 0.09 9.27
C SER A 207 -10.07 0.27 10.62
N VAL A 208 -10.80 -0.73 11.08
CA VAL A 208 -11.62 -0.67 12.28
C VAL A 208 -11.35 -1.88 13.18
N HIS A 209 -10.96 -1.62 14.41
CA HIS A 209 -10.82 -2.64 15.43
C HIS A 209 -12.19 -3.00 16.03
N THR A 210 -12.50 -4.30 16.18
CA THR A 210 -13.82 -4.80 16.54
C THR A 210 -13.86 -5.63 17.83
N LEU A 211 -12.72 -6.09 18.34
CA LEU A 211 -12.70 -6.96 19.52
C LEU A 211 -13.26 -6.32 20.79
N ASP A 212 -13.24 -5.00 20.89
CA ASP A 212 -13.76 -4.29 22.06
C ASP A 212 -15.30 -4.44 22.21
N ILE A 213 -16.00 -4.82 21.14
CA ILE A 213 -17.44 -5.18 21.17
C ILE A 213 -17.68 -6.68 21.30
N GLY A 214 -16.60 -7.48 21.42
CA GLY A 214 -16.68 -8.93 21.56
C GLY A 214 -16.92 -9.70 20.26
N LEU A 215 -16.76 -9.08 19.09
CA LEU A 215 -16.85 -9.71 17.79
C LEU A 215 -15.48 -9.76 17.10
N ALA A 216 -15.16 -10.89 16.51
CA ALA A 216 -14.01 -10.97 15.63
C ALA A 216 -14.26 -10.18 14.32
N GLY A 217 -13.21 -9.63 13.73
CA GLY A 217 -13.33 -8.89 12.47
C GLY A 217 -13.99 -9.72 11.36
N ILE A 218 -13.69 -11.02 11.28
CA ILE A 218 -14.33 -11.91 10.29
C ILE A 218 -15.83 -12.06 10.53
N GLU A 219 -16.30 -12.06 11.77
CA GLU A 219 -17.73 -12.11 12.09
C GLU A 219 -18.44 -10.83 11.65
N VAL A 220 -17.81 -9.66 11.89
CA VAL A 220 -18.34 -8.37 11.42
C VAL A 220 -18.34 -8.31 9.89
N TYR A 221 -17.28 -8.81 9.23
CA TYR A 221 -17.22 -8.92 7.77
C TYR A 221 -18.40 -9.74 7.22
N ASP A 222 -18.67 -10.92 7.79
CA ASP A 222 -19.76 -11.79 7.36
C ASP A 222 -21.14 -11.11 7.61
N LEU A 223 -21.34 -10.47 8.76
CA LEU A 223 -22.57 -9.73 9.06
C LEU A 223 -22.82 -8.59 8.05
N LEU A 224 -21.79 -7.80 7.74
CA LEU A 224 -21.90 -6.70 6.77
C LEU A 224 -22.30 -7.23 5.39
N ARG A 225 -21.68 -8.33 4.94
CA ARG A 225 -21.97 -8.94 3.66
C ARG A 225 -23.37 -9.57 3.62
N ASP A 226 -23.69 -10.39 4.61
CA ASP A 226 -24.86 -11.30 4.55
C ASP A 226 -26.16 -10.61 4.99
N GLU A 227 -26.09 -9.62 5.90
CA GLU A 227 -27.26 -8.96 6.45
C GLU A 227 -27.49 -7.55 5.88
N TYR A 228 -26.41 -6.88 5.42
CA TYR A 228 -26.47 -5.47 5.02
C TYR A 228 -26.05 -5.22 3.56
N ASP A 229 -25.68 -6.25 2.80
CA ASP A 229 -25.17 -6.14 1.41
C ASP A 229 -23.94 -5.22 1.28
N ILE A 230 -23.13 -5.11 2.34
CA ILE A 230 -21.92 -4.30 2.38
C ILE A 230 -20.71 -5.20 2.19
N GLN A 231 -20.05 -5.11 1.03
CA GLN A 231 -18.83 -5.85 0.74
C GLN A 231 -17.62 -4.98 1.05
N ILE A 232 -16.91 -5.31 2.12
CA ILE A 232 -15.61 -4.70 2.47
C ILE A 232 -14.46 -5.56 1.97
N GLU A 233 -13.22 -5.09 2.12
CA GLU A 233 -12.02 -5.75 1.59
C GLU A 233 -11.73 -7.07 2.31
N PHE A 234 -11.66 -7.07 3.64
CA PHE A 234 -11.52 -8.28 4.45
C PHE A 234 -11.82 -8.04 5.94
N GLY A 235 -11.93 -9.15 6.69
CA GLY A 235 -11.91 -9.20 8.14
C GLY A 235 -10.84 -10.17 8.63
N ASP A 236 -10.11 -9.81 9.68
CA ASP A 236 -9.21 -10.70 10.41
C ASP A 236 -9.76 -11.03 11.81
N LEU A 237 -8.89 -11.45 12.74
CA LEU A 237 -9.32 -11.75 14.11
C LEU A 237 -9.80 -10.52 14.88
N GLY A 238 -9.17 -9.37 14.69
CA GLY A 238 -9.42 -8.18 15.50
C GLY A 238 -9.93 -6.99 14.71
N ASN A 239 -9.87 -7.04 13.39
CA ASN A 239 -10.10 -5.86 12.56
C ASN A 239 -10.90 -6.18 11.31
N ILE A 240 -11.59 -5.18 10.80
CA ILE A 240 -12.08 -5.13 9.43
C ILE A 240 -11.37 -4.03 8.66
N LEU A 241 -11.27 -4.20 7.35
CA LEU A 241 -10.74 -3.19 6.44
C LEU A 241 -11.72 -2.93 5.30
N ALA A 242 -12.13 -1.69 5.16
CA ALA A 242 -12.76 -1.17 3.95
C ALA A 242 -11.77 -0.28 3.18
N TYR A 243 -11.82 -0.39 1.87
CA TYR A 243 -10.97 0.39 0.99
C TYR A 243 -11.82 1.40 0.23
N ILE A 244 -11.76 2.66 0.65
CA ILE A 244 -12.49 3.72 -0.02
C ILE A 244 -11.75 4.14 -1.29
N SER A 245 -12.41 4.11 -2.42
CA SER A 245 -11.83 4.31 -3.74
C SER A 245 -12.51 5.42 -4.53
N ILE A 246 -11.97 5.74 -5.70
CA ILE A 246 -12.57 6.74 -6.61
C ILE A 246 -13.91 6.29 -7.22
N GLY A 247 -14.28 5.01 -7.03
CA GLY A 247 -15.57 4.47 -7.44
C GLY A 247 -16.68 4.70 -6.41
N ASP A 248 -16.31 5.01 -5.16
CA ASP A 248 -17.27 5.25 -4.09
C ASP A 248 -17.75 6.71 -4.14
N LEU A 249 -18.93 6.90 -4.72
CA LEU A 249 -19.48 8.23 -4.99
C LEU A 249 -20.21 8.82 -3.78
N SER A 250 -20.67 7.96 -2.87
CA SER A 250 -21.45 8.35 -1.68
C SER A 250 -21.61 7.16 -0.76
N LEU A 251 -21.61 7.38 0.54
CA LEU A 251 -21.96 6.36 1.55
C LEU A 251 -23.41 5.85 1.44
N ILE A 252 -24.25 6.49 0.63
CA ILE A 252 -25.64 6.04 0.38
C ILE A 252 -25.67 4.77 -0.48
N HIS A 253 -24.56 4.40 -1.11
CA HIS A 253 -24.43 3.23 -1.97
C HIS A 253 -23.53 2.14 -1.37
N ILE A 254 -23.19 2.28 -0.09
CA ILE A 254 -22.51 1.25 0.70
C ILE A 254 -23.54 0.58 1.59
#